data_d6c7da70c163ccd75ac57ec69a1603a4
#
_entry.id   d6c7da70c163ccd75ac57ec69a1603a4
#
_cell.length_a   1.000
_cell.length_b   1.000
_cell.length_c   1.000
_cell.angle_alpha   90.00
_cell.angle_beta   90.00
_cell.angle_gamma   90.00
#
_symmetry.space_group_name_H-M   'P 1'
#
loop_
_entity.id
_entity.type
_entity.pdbx_description
1 polymer ?
#
loop_
_entity_poly.entity_id
_entity_poly.type
_entity_poly.pdbx_seq_one_letter_code
_entity_poly.pdbx_strand_id
1 'polypeptide(L)'
;MIAHSIKTDNANISHKVYLRRLATKDLPELRVLDCFAGENRIWKNFETSKYYGIEKVKGKGANLNADNERVLASLDLSQFNVIDFDSYGIPCNVMQIAFDNPSLRHGTVIIYTCIGNAMSRLPKSIVRSLGIERMYTKAPSLFNKHGDEYF
;
A
#
# COMPACT_ATOMS: atom_id res chain seq x y z
N MET A 1 -28.82 12.08 -2.86
CA MET A 1 -27.57 11.30 -2.91
C MET A 1 -26.75 11.65 -1.66
N ILE A 2 -26.66 10.76 -0.70
CA ILE A 2 -25.86 10.98 0.50
C ILE A 2 -24.42 10.63 0.10
N ALA A 3 -23.55 11.63 0.04
CA ALA A 3 -22.13 11.42 -0.17
C ALA A 3 -21.62 10.64 1.06
N HIS A 4 -21.32 9.37 0.90
CA HIS A 4 -20.55 8.63 1.89
C HIS A 4 -19.17 9.28 1.97
N SER A 5 -18.94 10.07 3.02
CA SER A 5 -17.59 10.51 3.36
C SER A 5 -16.78 9.27 3.70
N ILE A 6 -15.87 8.87 2.84
CA ILE A 6 -14.90 7.83 3.13
C ILE A 6 -14.05 8.40 4.28
N LYS A 7 -14.30 7.94 5.50
CA LYS A 7 -13.48 8.29 6.65
C LYS A 7 -12.11 7.67 6.43
N THR A 8 -11.13 8.49 6.11
CA THR A 8 -9.73 8.11 6.22
C THR A 8 -9.42 7.93 7.71
N ASP A 9 -9.12 6.71 8.13
CA ASP A 9 -8.70 6.45 9.50
C ASP A 9 -7.27 6.99 9.68
N ASN A 10 -7.18 8.14 10.30
CA ASN A 10 -5.91 8.79 10.64
C ASN A 10 -5.56 8.60 12.13
N ALA A 11 -6.18 7.65 12.82
CA ALA A 11 -6.06 7.48 14.26
C ALA A 11 -4.62 7.24 14.74
N ASN A 12 -3.73 6.77 13.88
CA ASN A 12 -2.35 6.38 14.24
C ASN A 12 -1.26 7.04 13.37
N ILE A 13 -1.45 8.30 12.97
CA ILE A 13 -0.46 8.99 12.10
C ILE A 13 0.95 9.02 12.70
N SER A 14 1.09 9.34 13.98
CA SER A 14 2.41 9.39 14.63
C SER A 14 3.13 8.04 14.60
N HIS A 15 2.39 6.95 14.82
CA HIS A 15 2.95 5.59 14.73
C HIS A 15 3.32 5.22 13.29
N LYS A 16 2.47 5.55 12.32
CA LYS A 16 2.75 5.36 10.90
C LYS A 16 4.00 6.13 10.46
N VAL A 17 4.16 7.38 10.90
CA VAL A 17 5.36 8.20 10.65
C VAL A 17 6.60 7.56 11.28
N TYR A 18 6.51 7.11 12.53
CA TYR A 18 7.62 6.43 13.21
C TYR A 18 8.09 5.18 12.46
N LEU A 19 7.17 4.31 12.05
CA LEU A 19 7.51 3.08 11.31
C LEU A 19 8.17 3.39 9.96
N ARG A 20 7.72 4.42 9.26
CA ARG A 20 8.34 4.85 7.99
C ARG A 20 9.74 5.41 8.20
N ARG A 21 9.96 6.19 9.26
CA ARG A 21 11.30 6.64 9.64
C ARG A 21 12.24 5.46 9.90
N LEU A 22 11.76 4.45 10.62
CA LEU A 22 12.53 3.24 10.89
C LEU A 22 12.85 2.47 9.60
N ALA A 23 11.87 2.28 8.73
CA ALA A 23 12.03 1.55 7.47
C ALA A 23 12.97 2.26 6.45
N THR A 24 13.10 3.57 6.55
CA THR A 24 13.87 4.38 5.58
C THR A 24 15.13 5.00 6.15
N LYS A 25 15.51 4.67 7.39
CA LYS A 25 16.61 5.32 8.13
C LYS A 25 17.98 5.23 7.44
N ASP A 26 18.21 4.16 6.69
CA ASP A 26 19.49 3.89 6.03
C ASP A 26 19.52 4.36 4.55
N LEU A 27 18.43 4.98 4.08
CA LEU A 27 18.40 5.55 2.73
C LEU A 27 19.04 6.93 2.71
N PRO A 28 19.97 7.20 1.78
CA PRO A 28 20.68 8.49 1.71
C PRO A 28 19.76 9.64 1.25
N GLU A 29 18.71 9.30 0.53
CA GLU A 29 17.65 10.22 0.07
C GLU A 29 16.32 9.49 -0.03
N LEU A 30 15.23 10.21 0.02
CA LEU A 30 13.88 9.64 -0.12
C LEU A 30 13.24 10.08 -1.42
N ARG A 31 13.00 9.10 -2.32
CA ARG A 31 12.20 9.26 -3.53
C ARG A 31 10.97 8.36 -3.38
N VAL A 32 9.87 8.96 -2.99
CA VAL A 32 8.68 8.26 -2.50
C VAL A 32 7.58 8.25 -3.54
N LEU A 33 7.02 7.07 -3.81
CA LEU A 33 5.74 6.87 -4.45
C LEU A 33 4.71 6.48 -3.38
N ASP A 34 3.75 7.34 -3.13
CA ASP A 34 2.65 7.11 -2.21
C ASP A 34 1.40 6.73 -3.01
N CYS A 35 1.08 5.43 -3.00
CA CYS A 35 0.00 4.89 -3.82
C CYS A 35 -1.40 5.20 -3.30
N PHE A 36 -1.52 5.67 -2.06
CA PHE A 36 -2.79 6.02 -1.43
C PHE A 36 -2.65 7.34 -0.66
N ALA A 37 -2.18 8.37 -1.35
CA ALA A 37 -1.69 9.61 -0.77
C ALA A 37 -2.70 10.33 0.14
N GLY A 38 -4.01 10.18 -0.12
CA GLY A 38 -5.03 10.88 0.64
C GLY A 38 -4.75 12.38 0.68
N GLU A 39 -4.62 12.92 1.89
CA GLU A 39 -4.26 14.33 2.15
C GLU A 39 -2.75 14.52 2.42
N ASN A 40 -1.91 13.57 2.08
CA ASN A 40 -0.47 13.56 2.32
C ASN A 40 -0.09 13.85 3.80
N ARG A 41 -0.84 13.27 4.74
CA ARG A 41 -0.60 13.54 6.17
C ARG A 41 0.64 12.86 6.74
N ILE A 42 1.12 11.82 6.08
CA ILE A 42 2.28 11.03 6.53
C ILE A 42 3.56 11.62 5.95
N TRP A 43 3.72 11.60 4.64
CA TRP A 43 4.97 11.94 3.96
C TRP A 43 5.35 13.42 4.03
N LYS A 44 4.41 14.33 4.28
CA LYS A 44 4.72 15.73 4.59
C LYS A 44 5.61 15.95 5.85
N ASN A 45 5.80 14.90 6.67
CA ASN A 45 6.68 14.93 7.85
C ASN A 45 8.09 14.45 7.54
N PHE A 46 8.42 14.23 6.27
CA PHE A 46 9.72 13.76 5.79
C PHE A 46 10.32 14.77 4.83
N GLU A 47 11.64 14.89 4.86
CA GLU A 47 12.38 15.54 3.80
C GLU A 47 12.56 14.54 2.65
N THR A 48 11.95 14.84 1.51
CA THR A 48 11.95 13.97 0.33
C THR A 48 12.58 14.71 -0.84
N SER A 49 13.52 14.08 -1.54
CA SER A 49 14.07 14.63 -2.80
C SER A 49 13.07 14.51 -3.95
N LYS A 50 12.17 13.52 -3.85
CA LYS A 50 11.05 13.34 -4.78
C LYS A 50 9.86 12.74 -4.03
N TYR A 51 8.70 13.34 -4.18
CA TYR A 51 7.44 12.78 -3.70
C TYR A 51 6.41 12.76 -4.83
N TYR A 52 5.74 11.63 -5.00
CA TYR A 52 4.66 11.48 -5.96
C TYR A 52 3.51 10.71 -5.32
N GLY A 53 2.41 11.41 -5.08
CA GLY A 53 1.21 10.86 -4.48
C GLY A 53 0.13 10.56 -5.51
N ILE A 54 -0.45 9.37 -5.45
CA ILE A 54 -1.58 8.94 -6.26
C ILE A 54 -2.81 8.84 -5.35
N GLU A 55 -3.93 9.41 -5.78
CA GLU A 55 -5.19 9.36 -5.06
C GLU A 55 -6.36 9.31 -6.05
N LYS A 56 -7.25 8.35 -5.86
CA LYS A 56 -8.42 8.20 -6.74
C LYS A 56 -9.44 9.31 -6.55
N VAL A 57 -9.59 9.80 -5.32
CA VAL A 57 -10.56 10.83 -4.97
C VAL A 57 -9.99 12.21 -5.27
N LYS A 58 -10.66 12.97 -6.13
CA LYS A 58 -10.28 14.35 -6.47
C LYS A 58 -10.36 15.29 -5.25
N GLY A 59 -9.51 16.32 -5.25
CA GLY A 59 -9.54 17.39 -4.25
C GLY A 59 -8.79 17.09 -2.95
N LYS A 60 -8.02 16.00 -2.89
CA LYS A 60 -7.21 15.65 -1.71
C LYS A 60 -5.74 16.06 -1.78
N GLY A 61 -5.33 16.80 -2.80
CA GLY A 61 -3.98 17.37 -2.89
C GLY A 61 -2.89 16.40 -3.37
N ALA A 62 -3.27 15.24 -3.93
CA ALA A 62 -2.32 14.34 -4.56
C ALA A 62 -1.77 14.91 -5.88
N ASN A 63 -0.57 14.46 -6.27
CA ASN A 63 0.05 14.85 -7.53
C ASN A 63 -0.73 14.34 -8.74
N LEU A 64 -1.35 13.16 -8.60
CA LEU A 64 -2.15 12.54 -9.65
C LEU A 64 -3.46 11.99 -9.07
N ASN A 65 -4.58 12.42 -9.65
CA ASN A 65 -5.89 11.83 -9.37
C ASN A 65 -6.18 10.74 -10.41
N ALA A 66 -5.86 9.51 -10.07
CA ALA A 66 -6.04 8.35 -10.94
C ALA A 66 -6.22 7.06 -10.15
N ASP A 67 -6.56 6.02 -10.87
CA ASP A 67 -6.61 4.65 -10.32
C ASP A 67 -5.19 4.08 -10.21
N ASN A 68 -4.83 3.60 -9.02
CA ASN A 68 -3.50 3.08 -8.71
C ASN A 68 -3.08 1.91 -9.61
N GLU A 69 -3.99 0.99 -9.91
CA GLU A 69 -3.68 -0.19 -10.73
C GLU A 69 -3.23 0.23 -12.12
N ARG A 70 -3.92 1.21 -12.73
CA ARG A 70 -3.56 1.73 -14.05
C ARG A 70 -2.23 2.47 -14.06
N VAL A 71 -2.00 3.27 -13.02
CA VAL A 71 -0.76 4.07 -12.92
C VAL A 71 0.42 3.15 -12.72
N LEU A 72 0.36 2.22 -11.78
CA LEU A 72 1.46 1.31 -11.45
C LEU A 72 1.82 0.36 -12.59
N ALA A 73 0.85 -0.01 -13.42
CA ALA A 73 1.11 -0.85 -14.60
C ALA A 73 1.99 -0.17 -15.66
N SER A 74 2.04 1.17 -15.70
CA SER A 74 2.72 1.94 -16.75
C SER A 74 3.78 2.94 -16.24
N LEU A 75 3.77 3.25 -14.95
CA LEU A 75 4.71 4.21 -14.36
C LEU A 75 6.12 3.60 -14.31
N ASP A 76 7.14 4.40 -14.64
CA ASP A 76 8.53 4.02 -14.39
C ASP A 76 8.83 4.06 -12.88
N LEU A 77 8.81 2.88 -12.24
CA LEU A 77 9.06 2.72 -10.81
C LEU A 77 10.54 2.88 -10.44
N SER A 78 11.45 2.83 -11.40
CA SER A 78 12.90 2.98 -11.16
C SER A 78 13.27 4.34 -10.57
N GLN A 79 12.39 5.31 -10.67
CA GLN A 79 12.56 6.67 -10.16
C GLN A 79 12.39 6.75 -8.63
N PHE A 80 11.85 5.70 -7.99
CA PHE A 80 11.53 5.68 -6.57
C PHE A 80 12.36 4.63 -5.84
N ASN A 81 12.74 4.93 -4.61
CA ASN A 81 13.40 3.98 -3.70
C ASN A 81 12.51 3.59 -2.51
N VAL A 82 11.32 4.20 -2.42
CA VAL A 82 10.27 3.84 -1.45
C VAL A 82 8.93 3.81 -2.18
N ILE A 83 8.17 2.73 -2.00
CA ILE A 83 6.77 2.63 -2.47
C ILE A 83 5.90 2.32 -1.26
N ASP A 84 4.93 3.19 -0.99
CA ASP A 84 4.03 3.09 0.16
C ASP A 84 2.60 2.74 -0.28
N PHE A 85 2.08 1.65 0.27
CA PHE A 85 0.73 1.13 0.05
C PHE A 85 -0.12 1.27 1.32
N ASP A 86 -0.30 2.50 1.82
CA ASP A 86 -1.14 2.78 3.00
C ASP A 86 -2.63 2.81 2.65
N SER A 87 -3.13 1.66 2.20
CA SER A 87 -4.52 1.52 1.77
C SER A 87 -5.48 1.37 2.96
N TYR A 88 -6.72 1.77 2.74
CA TYR A 88 -7.83 1.35 3.61
C TYR A 88 -8.30 -0.04 3.16
N GLY A 89 -7.70 -1.08 3.75
CA GLY A 89 -8.00 -2.48 3.40
C GLY A 89 -6.74 -3.28 3.07
N ILE A 90 -6.86 -4.17 2.09
CA ILE A 90 -5.77 -5.05 1.65
C ILE A 90 -5.22 -4.55 0.32
N PRO A 91 -3.95 -4.12 0.23
CA PRO A 91 -3.36 -3.58 -1.00
C PRO A 91 -2.83 -4.66 -1.96
N CYS A 92 -3.11 -5.94 -1.75
CA CYS A 92 -2.46 -7.04 -2.46
C CYS A 92 -2.51 -6.93 -4.00
N ASN A 93 -3.65 -6.58 -4.59
CA ASN A 93 -3.75 -6.45 -6.05
C ASN A 93 -2.83 -5.33 -6.59
N VAL A 94 -2.82 -4.19 -5.92
CA VAL A 94 -2.01 -3.02 -6.30
C VAL A 94 -0.52 -3.34 -6.11
N MET A 95 -0.16 -4.05 -5.04
CA MET A 95 1.21 -4.52 -4.79
C MET A 95 1.65 -5.52 -5.87
N GLN A 96 0.79 -6.49 -6.25
CA GLN A 96 1.10 -7.45 -7.31
C GLN A 96 1.44 -6.74 -8.62
N ILE A 97 0.63 -5.74 -9.01
CA ILE A 97 0.90 -4.96 -10.23
C ILE A 97 2.25 -4.22 -10.15
N ALA A 98 2.57 -3.67 -8.97
CA ALA A 98 3.88 -3.02 -8.77
C ALA A 98 5.04 -4.03 -8.85
N PHE A 99 4.89 -5.24 -8.31
CA PHE A 99 5.91 -6.29 -8.39
C PHE A 99 6.07 -6.87 -9.80
N ASP A 100 5.01 -6.89 -10.59
CA ASP A 100 5.04 -7.32 -11.99
C ASP A 100 5.58 -6.22 -12.93
N ASN A 101 5.75 -4.99 -12.44
CA ASN A 101 6.28 -3.90 -13.23
C ASN A 101 7.80 -4.07 -13.45
N PRO A 102 8.28 -4.19 -14.71
CA PRO A 102 9.68 -4.48 -15.00
C PRO A 102 10.65 -3.36 -14.61
N SER A 103 10.16 -2.15 -14.34
CA SER A 103 10.97 -1.03 -13.88
C SER A 103 11.20 -0.99 -12.38
N LEU A 104 10.54 -1.86 -11.60
CA LEU A 104 10.77 -1.94 -10.16
C LEU A 104 12.21 -2.41 -9.88
N ARG A 105 12.97 -1.63 -9.13
CA ARG A 105 14.36 -1.95 -8.81
C ARG A 105 14.47 -2.83 -7.58
N HIS A 106 15.44 -3.75 -7.64
CA HIS A 106 15.87 -4.46 -6.44
C HIS A 106 16.39 -3.46 -5.39
N GLY A 107 16.05 -3.68 -4.12
CA GLY A 107 16.41 -2.80 -3.01
C GLY A 107 15.43 -1.63 -2.78
N THR A 108 14.36 -1.52 -3.58
CA THR A 108 13.26 -0.59 -3.27
C THR A 108 12.57 -1.00 -1.97
N VAL A 109 12.43 -0.07 -1.03
CA VAL A 109 11.70 -0.29 0.23
C VAL A 109 10.21 -0.29 -0.04
N ILE A 110 9.56 -1.39 0.29
CA ILE A 110 8.11 -1.53 0.19
C ILE A 110 7.51 -1.38 1.58
N ILE A 111 6.60 -0.44 1.72
CA ILE A 111 5.84 -0.22 2.96
C ILE A 111 4.37 -0.49 2.65
N TYR A 112 3.69 -1.24 3.48
CA TYR A 112 2.27 -1.46 3.34
C TYR A 112 1.56 -1.45 4.68
N THR A 113 0.30 -1.03 4.67
CA THR A 113 -0.60 -1.14 5.81
C THR A 113 -1.64 -2.20 5.50
N CYS A 114 -1.74 -3.21 6.35
CA CYS A 114 -2.75 -4.24 6.28
C CYS A 114 -3.62 -4.20 7.53
N ILE A 115 -4.93 -4.21 7.33
CA ILE A 115 -5.87 -4.35 8.46
C ILE A 115 -6.08 -5.85 8.67
N GLY A 116 -5.58 -6.40 9.79
CA GLY A 116 -5.61 -7.83 10.09
C GLY A 116 -6.99 -8.48 9.95
N ASN A 117 -8.06 -7.78 10.34
CA ASN A 117 -9.44 -8.25 10.15
C ASN A 117 -9.88 -8.31 8.67
N ALA A 118 -9.13 -7.72 7.75
CA ALA A 118 -9.41 -7.76 6.32
C ALA A 118 -8.80 -9.00 5.64
N MET A 119 -7.95 -9.77 6.33
CA MET A 119 -7.38 -11.03 5.83
C MET A 119 -8.44 -12.05 5.43
N SER A 120 -9.61 -12.06 6.11
CA SER A 120 -10.76 -12.89 5.75
C SER A 120 -11.39 -12.53 4.38
N ARG A 121 -10.93 -11.47 3.73
CA ARG A 121 -11.44 -10.96 2.45
C ARG A 121 -10.38 -10.90 1.36
N LEU A 122 -9.39 -11.77 1.42
CA LEU A 122 -8.37 -11.82 0.37
C LEU A 122 -8.99 -12.07 -1.00
N PRO A 123 -8.53 -11.38 -2.05
CA PRO A 123 -8.92 -11.68 -3.42
C PRO A 123 -8.64 -13.14 -3.76
N LYS A 124 -9.54 -13.79 -4.49
CA LYS A 124 -9.38 -15.21 -4.87
C LYS A 124 -8.08 -15.49 -5.62
N SER A 125 -7.62 -14.54 -6.43
CA SER A 125 -6.33 -14.63 -7.13
C SER A 125 -5.16 -14.78 -6.16
N ILE A 126 -5.13 -13.98 -5.11
CA ILE A 126 -4.09 -14.02 -4.08
C ILE A 126 -4.17 -15.33 -3.30
N VAL A 127 -5.37 -15.74 -2.89
CA VAL A 127 -5.59 -17.01 -2.19
C VAL A 127 -5.06 -18.21 -3.00
N ARG A 128 -5.25 -18.18 -4.33
CA ARG A 128 -4.73 -19.21 -5.25
C ARG A 128 -3.22 -19.15 -5.40
N SER A 129 -2.66 -17.97 -5.61
CA SER A 129 -1.21 -17.81 -5.78
C SER A 129 -0.41 -18.25 -4.55
N LEU A 130 -1.00 -18.09 -3.36
CA LEU A 130 -0.42 -18.56 -2.10
C LEU A 130 -0.66 -20.06 -1.84
N GLY A 131 -1.46 -20.76 -2.67
CA GLY A 131 -1.80 -22.18 -2.46
C GLY A 131 -2.67 -22.47 -1.24
N ILE A 132 -3.29 -21.45 -0.64
CA ILE A 132 -4.06 -21.57 0.61
C ILE A 132 -5.58 -21.68 0.39
N GLU A 133 -6.05 -21.85 -0.85
CA GLU A 133 -7.46 -21.82 -1.20
C GLU A 133 -8.30 -22.81 -0.37
N ARG A 134 -7.78 -24.01 -0.15
CA ARG A 134 -8.49 -25.04 0.63
C ARG A 134 -8.65 -24.65 2.10
N MET A 135 -7.61 -24.08 2.70
CA MET A 135 -7.64 -23.60 4.07
C MET A 135 -8.55 -22.40 4.20
N TYR A 136 -8.41 -21.42 3.30
CA TYR A 136 -9.20 -20.20 3.28
C TYR A 136 -10.71 -20.47 3.14
N THR A 137 -11.10 -21.46 2.31
CA THR A 137 -12.51 -21.77 2.04
C THR A 137 -13.11 -22.77 3.04
N LYS A 138 -12.34 -23.75 3.49
CA LYS A 138 -12.86 -24.86 4.31
C LYS A 138 -12.56 -24.73 5.81
N ALA A 139 -11.57 -23.93 6.17
CA ALA A 139 -11.17 -23.70 7.55
C ALA A 139 -10.85 -22.21 7.83
N PRO A 140 -11.82 -21.29 7.64
CA PRO A 140 -11.56 -19.85 7.79
C PRO A 140 -11.13 -19.46 9.21
N SER A 141 -11.56 -20.20 10.24
CA SER A 141 -11.11 -19.97 11.61
C SER A 141 -9.62 -20.28 11.81
N LEU A 142 -9.12 -21.29 11.14
CA LEU A 142 -7.70 -21.64 11.12
C LEU A 142 -6.88 -20.57 10.38
N PHE A 143 -7.39 -20.11 9.25
CA PHE A 143 -6.78 -19.02 8.50
C PHE A 143 -6.71 -17.73 9.32
N ASN A 144 -7.81 -17.36 10.00
CA ASN A 144 -7.83 -16.17 10.86
C ASN A 144 -6.84 -16.24 12.03
N LYS A 145 -6.54 -17.46 12.51
CA LYS A 145 -5.58 -17.68 13.60
C LYS A 145 -4.13 -17.66 13.14
N HIS A 146 -3.84 -18.17 11.97
CA HIS A 146 -2.49 -18.39 11.44
C HIS A 146 -2.19 -17.62 10.15
N GLY A 147 -3.09 -16.70 9.74
CA GLY A 147 -2.95 -15.98 8.46
C GLY A 147 -1.66 -15.18 8.35
N ASP A 148 -1.18 -14.64 9.46
CA ASP A 148 0.05 -13.83 9.51
C ASP A 148 1.31 -14.64 9.17
N GLU A 149 1.26 -15.98 9.22
CA GLU A 149 2.36 -16.87 8.86
C GLU A 149 2.57 -16.97 7.32
N TYR A 150 1.60 -16.45 6.52
CA TYR A 150 1.63 -16.51 5.05
C TYR A 150 1.94 -15.16 4.38
N PHE A 151 2.17 -14.12 5.18
CA PHE A 151 2.49 -12.76 4.76
C PHE A 151 3.71 -12.22 5.50
#